data_1164c94b59ef91c52b10c73a3a6a2d2d
#
_entry.id   1164c94b59ef91c52b10c73a3a6a2d2d
#
_cell.length_a   1.000
_cell.length_b   1.000
_cell.length_c   1.000
_cell.angle_alpha   90.00
_cell.angle_beta   90.00
_cell.angle_gamma   90.00
#
_symmetry.space_group_name_H-M   'P 1'
#
loop_
_entity.id
_entity.type
_entity.pdbx_description
1 polymer ?
#
loop_
_entity_poly.entity_id
_entity_poly.type
_entity_poly.pdbx_seq_one_letter_code
_entity_poly.pdbx_strand_id
1 'polypeptide(L)'
;MKIKSETRRILDNVDGWVKPGTLTALMGVSGAGKTTLLDCLADRTSMGIITGDMLVNGKLRDASFQRNTGYVQQQDLHLETTTVREALKFSALLRQPAHTPRKEKLAYVEEVIKLLDMEEYADAVVGILGEGLNVEQRKRLTIGVELAAKPPLLLFVDEPTSGLDSQTSWAILDLLEKLTKSGQAILCTIHQPSAMLFQRFDRLLFLARGGKTVYFGDIGKNSETLTTYFERNGAPACPADANPAEWMLEAIGASPGSTTNVDWHESWKGSPEFDAVQAELHLLKSHAGDAQTPAEDQAAFQEFAAPFLSQLSEVTHRVFQQYWRTPSYIYSKAALCILISLFIGFAFFKAPNTIQGLQNQTFAVFNLFTIFGQLVQQTMPYFVVQRSLYEVRERPSKVYSWKVFMLSQIIVEIPWNTLMSLLMFLCFYYPIGLYKNAEPAGQVNERAALMFLLLWAFLMFTSTFTDMIIAGFNSAEAGGNVANLLFMMCLIFCGILANPDTFPRFWIFMYRVSPFTYLASAMLSVAVANTNVVCAANELLHFAPLAGQTCGEYMTQHIKTAGGYLVNPNATDTCSFCTVNDTNTFLAGTHSYYSERWRNLGIVLSYSIFNIAGALFIYWLIRVPKKKLGGKKKKD
;
A
#
# COMPACT_ATOMS: atom_id res chain seq x y z
N MET A 1 13.13 -11.33 -28.40
CA MET A 1 14.49 -10.72 -28.46
C MET A 1 15.27 -11.25 -27.27
N LYS A 2 16.25 -12.16 -27.45
CA LYS A 2 17.09 -12.64 -26.36
C LYS A 2 18.17 -11.57 -26.11
N ILE A 3 18.03 -10.81 -25.03
CA ILE A 3 19.09 -9.93 -24.54
C ILE A 3 20.18 -10.84 -23.96
N LYS A 4 21.38 -10.84 -24.54
CA LYS A 4 22.55 -11.44 -23.92
C LYS A 4 22.72 -10.77 -22.54
N SER A 5 22.53 -11.52 -21.46
CA SER A 5 22.80 -11.05 -20.10
C SER A 5 24.32 -11.01 -19.91
N GLU A 6 24.93 -9.86 -20.19
CA GLU A 6 26.27 -9.60 -19.68
C GLU A 6 26.17 -9.39 -18.17
N THR A 7 26.89 -10.21 -17.40
CA THR A 7 27.03 -10.04 -15.96
C THR A 7 28.00 -8.89 -15.71
N ARG A 8 27.50 -7.77 -15.19
CA ARG A 8 28.33 -6.64 -14.77
C ARG A 8 28.67 -6.77 -13.29
N ARG A 9 29.96 -6.80 -12.95
CA ARG A 9 30.43 -6.71 -11.57
C ARG A 9 30.32 -5.26 -11.10
N ILE A 10 29.59 -5.02 -9.99
CA ILE A 10 29.37 -3.69 -9.41
C ILE A 10 30.32 -3.46 -8.23
N LEU A 11 30.58 -4.49 -7.43
CA LEU A 11 31.48 -4.49 -6.29
C LEU A 11 32.57 -5.55 -6.51
N ASP A 12 33.82 -5.21 -6.22
CA ASP A 12 34.96 -6.08 -6.43
C ASP A 12 35.76 -6.30 -5.14
N ASN A 13 35.47 -7.42 -4.45
CA ASN A 13 36.17 -7.89 -3.27
C ASN A 13 36.41 -6.77 -2.23
N VAL A 14 35.33 -6.21 -1.70
CA VAL A 14 35.38 -5.17 -0.68
C VAL A 14 35.52 -5.82 0.69
N ASP A 15 36.62 -5.56 1.37
CA ASP A 15 36.91 -6.03 2.71
C ASP A 15 36.88 -4.87 3.71
N GLY A 16 36.37 -5.12 4.94
CA GLY A 16 36.28 -4.11 5.98
C GLY A 16 35.38 -4.51 7.15
N TRP A 17 35.31 -3.65 8.14
CA TRP A 17 34.46 -3.82 9.33
C TRP A 17 33.95 -2.48 9.84
N VAL A 18 32.88 -2.53 10.64
CA VAL A 18 32.39 -1.40 11.42
C VAL A 18 32.34 -1.82 12.89
N LYS A 19 32.97 -1.04 13.76
CA LYS A 19 33.05 -1.33 15.21
C LYS A 19 32.12 -0.38 16.00
N PRO A 20 31.58 -0.83 17.15
CA PRO A 20 30.87 0.05 18.07
C PRO A 20 31.71 1.28 18.46
N GLY A 21 31.08 2.43 18.61
CA GLY A 21 31.74 3.67 18.95
C GLY A 21 32.54 4.33 17.82
N THR A 22 32.38 3.87 16.56
CA THR A 22 33.07 4.46 15.40
C THR A 22 32.09 4.98 14.35
N LEU A 23 32.38 6.15 13.79
CA LEU A 23 31.72 6.76 12.65
C LEU A 23 32.55 6.50 11.38
N THR A 24 32.12 5.56 10.56
CA THR A 24 32.83 5.18 9.34
C THR A 24 32.19 5.85 8.12
N ALA A 25 32.99 6.59 7.35
CA ALA A 25 32.58 7.17 6.08
C ALA A 25 32.72 6.14 4.94
N LEU A 26 31.74 6.05 4.07
CA LEU A 26 31.79 5.35 2.78
C LEU A 26 31.77 6.38 1.66
N MET A 27 32.92 6.59 1.04
CA MET A 27 33.09 7.55 -0.04
C MET A 27 33.44 6.88 -1.36
N GLY A 28 33.35 7.62 -2.43
CA GLY A 28 33.77 7.19 -3.77
C GLY A 28 33.06 8.01 -4.84
N VAL A 29 33.55 7.86 -6.07
CA VAL A 29 32.98 8.55 -7.23
C VAL A 29 31.52 8.20 -7.48
N SER A 30 30.83 9.03 -8.24
CA SER A 30 29.46 8.70 -8.67
C SER A 30 29.46 7.37 -9.45
N GLY A 31 28.56 6.46 -9.07
CA GLY A 31 28.49 5.12 -9.66
C GLY A 31 29.58 4.13 -9.19
N ALA A 32 30.35 4.43 -8.14
CA ALA A 32 31.32 3.51 -7.54
C ALA A 32 30.67 2.33 -6.80
N GLY A 33 29.35 2.34 -6.58
CA GLY A 33 28.64 1.26 -5.89
C GLY A 33 28.42 1.49 -4.39
N LYS A 34 28.54 2.72 -3.88
CA LYS A 34 28.34 3.06 -2.45
C LYS A 34 27.02 2.57 -1.87
N THR A 35 25.90 3.05 -2.44
CA THR A 35 24.55 2.64 -2.02
C THR A 35 24.34 1.14 -2.23
N THR A 36 24.89 0.56 -3.32
CA THR A 36 24.82 -0.89 -3.55
C THR A 36 25.54 -1.67 -2.45
N LEU A 37 26.71 -1.22 -2.00
CA LEU A 37 27.44 -1.84 -0.89
C LEU A 37 26.63 -1.70 0.41
N LEU A 38 26.11 -0.50 0.69
CA LEU A 38 25.30 -0.25 1.88
C LEU A 38 24.05 -1.16 1.91
N ASP A 39 23.36 -1.28 0.77
CA ASP A 39 22.19 -2.16 0.63
C ASP A 39 22.55 -3.65 0.77
N CYS A 40 23.70 -4.08 0.22
CA CYS A 40 24.18 -5.45 0.40
C CYS A 40 24.49 -5.74 1.86
N LEU A 41 25.17 -4.83 2.55
CA LEU A 41 25.49 -4.96 3.97
C LEU A 41 24.25 -4.94 4.85
N ALA A 42 23.26 -4.12 4.51
CA ALA A 42 21.97 -4.03 5.21
C ALA A 42 20.96 -5.15 4.86
N ASP A 43 21.31 -6.08 3.97
CA ASP A 43 20.45 -7.16 3.46
C ASP A 43 19.14 -6.63 2.77
N ARG A 44 19.26 -5.50 2.06
CA ARG A 44 18.16 -4.84 1.37
C ARG A 44 18.14 -5.08 -0.15
N THR A 45 19.19 -5.67 -0.70
CA THR A 45 19.32 -5.93 -2.13
C THR A 45 18.37 -7.05 -2.57
N SER A 46 17.48 -6.75 -3.52
CA SER A 46 16.53 -7.71 -4.08
C SER A 46 16.99 -8.33 -5.41
N MET A 47 17.97 -7.74 -6.08
CA MET A 47 18.45 -8.15 -7.40
C MET A 47 19.97 -8.40 -7.39
N GLY A 48 20.44 -9.26 -8.29
CA GLY A 48 21.84 -9.60 -8.44
C GLY A 48 22.25 -10.84 -7.67
N ILE A 49 23.55 -11.15 -7.74
CA ILE A 49 24.20 -12.25 -7.01
C ILE A 49 25.23 -11.62 -6.09
N ILE A 50 25.12 -11.86 -4.81
CA ILE A 50 26.05 -11.40 -3.78
C ILE A 50 26.90 -12.59 -3.39
N THR A 51 28.23 -12.42 -3.39
CA THR A 51 29.20 -13.42 -2.97
C THR A 51 30.11 -12.83 -1.89
N GLY A 52 30.68 -13.67 -1.04
CA GLY A 52 31.48 -13.26 0.11
C GLY A 52 30.76 -13.46 1.42
N ASP A 53 31.47 -13.23 2.53
CA ASP A 53 30.97 -13.43 3.89
C ASP A 53 30.59 -12.08 4.50
N MET A 54 29.35 -11.97 5.00
CA MET A 54 28.90 -10.83 5.78
C MET A 54 28.54 -11.31 7.18
N LEU A 55 29.38 -10.98 8.13
CA LEU A 55 29.33 -11.51 9.48
C LEU A 55 28.94 -10.42 10.48
N VAL A 56 28.17 -10.81 11.48
CA VAL A 56 27.85 -10.00 12.66
C VAL A 56 28.46 -10.71 13.87
N ASN A 57 29.40 -10.08 14.54
CA ASN A 57 30.15 -10.69 15.63
C ASN A 57 30.71 -12.09 15.25
N GLY A 58 31.22 -12.20 14.01
CA GLY A 58 31.81 -13.43 13.48
C GLY A 58 30.80 -14.51 13.00
N LYS A 59 29.48 -14.31 13.15
CA LYS A 59 28.43 -15.25 12.73
C LYS A 59 27.70 -14.72 11.48
N LEU A 60 27.20 -15.63 10.65
CA LEU A 60 26.35 -15.26 9.50
C LEU A 60 25.09 -14.53 9.97
N ARG A 61 24.63 -13.57 9.17
CA ARG A 61 23.38 -12.84 9.43
C ARG A 61 22.19 -13.80 9.50
N ASP A 62 21.33 -13.60 10.48
CA ASP A 62 20.09 -14.34 10.68
C ASP A 62 18.85 -13.54 10.18
N ALA A 63 17.65 -14.09 10.37
CA ALA A 63 16.39 -13.45 9.96
C ALA A 63 16.06 -12.17 10.75
N SER A 64 16.66 -11.98 11.93
CA SER A 64 16.46 -10.81 12.79
C SER A 64 17.37 -9.62 12.43
N PHE A 65 18.39 -9.83 11.60
CA PHE A 65 19.40 -8.83 11.31
C PHE A 65 18.83 -7.49 10.84
N GLN A 66 17.89 -7.52 9.86
CA GLN A 66 17.27 -6.31 9.33
C GLN A 66 16.46 -5.55 10.39
N ARG A 67 15.91 -6.26 11.38
CA ARG A 67 15.18 -5.67 12.50
C ARG A 67 16.13 -5.02 13.52
N ASN A 68 17.29 -5.66 13.75
CA ASN A 68 18.28 -5.26 14.73
C ASN A 68 19.26 -4.20 14.21
N THR A 69 19.11 -3.77 12.96
CA THR A 69 19.86 -2.68 12.34
C THR A 69 18.93 -1.53 11.98
N GLY A 70 19.43 -0.29 12.10
CA GLY A 70 18.75 0.89 11.58
C GLY A 70 19.25 1.20 10.16
N TYR A 71 18.38 1.75 9.33
CA TYR A 71 18.74 2.22 7.99
C TYR A 71 18.06 3.55 7.68
N VAL A 72 18.82 4.61 7.77
CA VAL A 72 18.39 5.98 7.41
C VAL A 72 18.53 6.13 5.90
N GLN A 73 17.41 6.27 5.21
CA GLN A 73 17.37 6.40 3.75
C GLN A 73 17.75 7.82 3.31
N GLN A 74 18.23 7.93 2.07
CA GLN A 74 18.51 9.22 1.44
C GLN A 74 17.22 10.07 1.34
N GLN A 75 16.10 9.44 0.93
CA GLN A 75 14.80 10.11 0.83
C GLN A 75 14.04 10.04 2.17
N ASP A 76 13.53 11.18 2.61
CA ASP A 76 12.78 11.30 3.87
C ASP A 76 11.29 11.00 3.65
N LEU A 77 10.96 9.73 3.44
CA LEU A 77 9.60 9.25 3.23
C LEU A 77 8.86 9.08 4.56
N HIS A 78 7.84 9.86 4.77
CA HIS A 78 6.98 9.81 5.95
C HIS A 78 5.51 9.87 5.56
N LEU A 79 4.64 9.40 6.45
CA LEU A 79 3.21 9.60 6.30
C LEU A 79 2.85 11.05 6.65
N GLU A 80 2.35 11.78 5.67
CA GLU A 80 2.11 13.22 5.75
C GLU A 80 1.16 13.63 6.88
N THR A 81 0.19 12.78 7.21
CA THR A 81 -0.88 13.04 8.18
C THR A 81 -0.52 12.70 9.62
N THR A 82 0.66 12.12 9.88
CA THR A 82 1.11 11.77 11.24
C THR A 82 1.89 12.91 11.86
N THR A 83 1.93 12.98 13.20
CA THR A 83 2.85 13.85 13.92
C THR A 83 4.21 13.19 14.08
N VAL A 84 5.24 13.98 14.39
CA VAL A 84 6.59 13.48 14.70
C VAL A 84 6.54 12.43 15.79
N ARG A 85 5.89 12.72 16.91
CA ARG A 85 5.73 11.83 18.06
C ARG A 85 5.03 10.51 17.69
N GLU A 86 3.99 10.57 16.86
CA GLU A 86 3.26 9.38 16.42
C GLU A 86 4.12 8.48 15.53
N ALA A 87 4.91 9.06 14.62
CA ALA A 87 5.82 8.32 13.77
C ALA A 87 6.89 7.57 14.59
N LEU A 88 7.45 8.20 15.61
CA LEU A 88 8.40 7.57 16.54
C LEU A 88 7.74 6.48 17.39
N LYS A 89 6.54 6.75 17.95
CA LYS A 89 5.75 5.77 18.72
C LYS A 89 5.45 4.53 17.89
N PHE A 90 5.05 4.70 16.64
CA PHE A 90 4.76 3.59 15.73
C PHE A 90 5.99 2.71 15.51
N SER A 91 7.17 3.31 15.27
CA SER A 91 8.41 2.56 15.13
C SER A 91 8.79 1.81 16.41
N ALA A 92 8.74 2.49 17.57
CA ALA A 92 9.09 1.90 18.86
C ALA A 92 8.17 0.71 19.22
N LEU A 93 6.85 0.87 19.04
CA LEU A 93 5.87 -0.17 19.39
C LEU A 93 6.02 -1.44 18.56
N LEU A 94 6.38 -1.32 17.28
CA LEU A 94 6.46 -2.44 16.37
C LEU A 94 7.85 -3.07 16.24
N ARG A 95 8.93 -2.30 16.50
CA ARG A 95 10.30 -2.77 16.25
C ARG A 95 11.08 -3.11 17.53
N GLN A 96 10.75 -2.49 18.67
CA GLN A 96 11.37 -2.90 19.94
C GLN A 96 10.85 -4.26 20.38
N PRO A 97 11.66 -5.06 21.15
CA PRO A 97 11.30 -6.40 21.58
C PRO A 97 9.92 -6.48 22.24
N ALA A 98 9.21 -7.60 22.02
CA ALA A 98 7.84 -7.78 22.52
C ALA A 98 7.76 -7.82 24.06
N HIS A 99 8.82 -8.29 24.74
CA HIS A 99 8.89 -8.36 26.19
C HIS A 99 9.02 -6.96 26.86
N THR A 100 9.47 -5.92 26.13
CA THR A 100 9.57 -4.57 26.66
C THR A 100 8.18 -3.99 26.88
N PRO A 101 7.85 -3.51 28.10
CA PRO A 101 6.54 -2.94 28.39
C PRO A 101 6.24 -1.69 27.53
N ARG A 102 4.96 -1.55 27.14
CA ARG A 102 4.52 -0.39 26.31
C ARG A 102 4.93 0.96 26.92
N LYS A 103 4.83 1.09 28.24
CA LYS A 103 5.20 2.33 28.94
C LYS A 103 6.68 2.68 28.76
N GLU A 104 7.56 1.68 28.83
CA GLU A 104 9.00 1.87 28.63
C GLU A 104 9.33 2.24 27.19
N LYS A 105 8.70 1.57 26.19
CA LYS A 105 8.85 1.94 24.78
C LYS A 105 8.47 3.40 24.52
N LEU A 106 7.38 3.87 25.13
CA LEU A 106 6.92 5.24 24.98
C LEU A 106 7.81 6.25 25.72
N ALA A 107 8.35 5.88 26.89
CA ALA A 107 9.33 6.72 27.60
C ALA A 107 10.60 6.91 26.77
N TYR A 108 11.09 5.84 26.16
CA TYR A 108 12.25 5.91 25.26
C TYR A 108 12.00 6.80 24.03
N VAL A 109 10.78 6.87 23.53
CA VAL A 109 10.43 7.81 22.44
C VAL A 109 10.64 9.26 22.87
N GLU A 110 10.29 9.62 24.10
CA GLU A 110 10.51 10.98 24.62
C GLU A 110 12.02 11.28 24.80
N GLU A 111 12.81 10.28 25.19
CA GLU A 111 14.29 10.39 25.21
C GLU A 111 14.85 10.65 23.80
N VAL A 112 14.35 9.95 22.78
CA VAL A 112 14.77 10.16 21.38
C VAL A 112 14.36 11.54 20.88
N ILE A 113 13.15 12.03 21.21
CA ILE A 113 12.70 13.38 20.85
C ILE A 113 13.65 14.42 21.42
N LYS A 114 14.03 14.27 22.69
CA LYS A 114 14.96 15.17 23.35
C LYS A 114 16.38 15.08 22.79
N LEU A 115 16.88 13.87 22.54
CA LEU A 115 18.20 13.63 21.96
C LEU A 115 18.39 14.30 20.59
N LEU A 116 17.29 14.37 19.82
CA LEU A 116 17.28 14.92 18.46
C LEU A 116 16.83 16.38 18.39
N ASP A 117 16.66 17.06 19.54
CA ASP A 117 16.17 18.44 19.63
C ASP A 117 14.85 18.65 18.85
N MET A 118 13.89 17.72 19.03
CA MET A 118 12.59 17.76 18.33
C MET A 118 11.43 18.17 19.24
N GLU A 119 11.70 18.62 20.46
CA GLU A 119 10.69 18.90 21.49
C GLU A 119 9.68 19.97 21.03
N GLU A 120 10.14 21.04 20.39
CA GLU A 120 9.30 22.16 19.95
C GLU A 120 8.27 21.76 18.89
N TYR A 121 8.60 20.78 18.03
CA TYR A 121 7.73 20.33 16.94
C TYR A 121 7.32 18.85 17.04
N ALA A 122 7.46 18.26 18.23
CA ALA A 122 7.13 16.84 18.44
C ALA A 122 5.68 16.48 18.07
N ASP A 123 4.75 17.40 18.30
CA ASP A 123 3.33 17.23 18.00
C ASP A 123 2.91 17.91 16.68
N ALA A 124 3.85 18.48 15.94
CA ALA A 124 3.60 19.00 14.60
C ALA A 124 3.37 17.87 13.60
N VAL A 125 2.47 18.12 12.64
CA VAL A 125 2.18 17.20 11.53
C VAL A 125 3.34 17.24 10.54
N VAL A 126 3.75 16.07 10.07
CA VAL A 126 4.86 15.96 9.09
C VAL A 126 4.58 16.76 7.82
N GLY A 127 3.35 16.69 7.29
CA GLY A 127 2.92 17.44 6.13
C GLY A 127 3.68 17.09 4.84
N ILE A 128 3.60 17.98 3.85
CA ILE A 128 4.38 17.95 2.61
C ILE A 128 5.49 19.03 2.66
N LEU A 129 6.45 18.98 1.74
CA LEU A 129 7.47 20.01 1.64
C LEU A 129 6.82 21.37 1.32
N GLY A 130 7.07 22.37 2.17
CA GLY A 130 6.46 23.70 2.11
C GLY A 130 5.23 23.88 3.01
N GLU A 131 4.55 22.80 3.41
CA GLU A 131 3.39 22.82 4.31
C GLU A 131 3.56 21.77 5.41
N GLY A 132 4.49 21.97 6.32
CA GLY A 132 4.82 21.07 7.41
C GLY A 132 6.27 21.16 7.84
N LEU A 133 6.89 20.05 8.17
CA LEU A 133 8.29 20.00 8.58
C LEU A 133 9.21 20.44 7.44
N ASN A 134 10.24 21.23 7.77
CA ASN A 134 11.31 21.57 6.84
C ASN A 134 12.24 20.36 6.56
N VAL A 135 13.19 20.53 5.65
CA VAL A 135 14.08 19.44 5.20
C VAL A 135 14.93 18.89 6.35
N GLU A 136 15.47 19.77 7.21
CA GLU A 136 16.23 19.39 8.39
C GLU A 136 15.40 18.57 9.38
N GLN A 137 14.22 19.08 9.73
CA GLN A 137 13.30 18.42 10.67
C GLN A 137 12.87 17.04 10.16
N ARG A 138 12.66 16.89 8.83
CA ARG A 138 12.37 15.60 8.20
C ARG A 138 13.54 14.65 8.29
N LYS A 139 14.76 15.12 8.08
CA LYS A 139 15.96 14.30 8.22
C LYS A 139 16.15 13.85 9.68
N ARG A 140 15.98 14.74 10.64
CA ARG A 140 15.99 14.39 12.08
C ARG A 140 14.91 13.35 12.41
N LEU A 141 13.71 13.50 11.86
CA LEU A 141 12.63 12.52 12.02
C LEU A 141 13.00 11.16 11.41
N THR A 142 13.62 11.13 10.22
CA THR A 142 14.06 9.88 9.58
C THR A 142 15.08 9.14 10.46
N ILE A 143 16.05 9.85 11.00
CA ILE A 143 17.01 9.29 11.97
C ILE A 143 16.27 8.85 13.25
N GLY A 144 15.37 9.67 13.75
CA GLY A 144 14.61 9.40 14.98
C GLY A 144 13.76 8.14 14.89
N VAL A 145 13.11 7.89 13.75
CA VAL A 145 12.31 6.68 13.54
C VAL A 145 13.17 5.41 13.58
N GLU A 146 14.39 5.47 13.06
CA GLU A 146 15.32 4.35 13.15
C GLU A 146 15.85 4.19 14.59
N LEU A 147 16.19 5.28 15.29
CA LEU A 147 16.62 5.24 16.69
C LEU A 147 15.52 4.78 17.65
N ALA A 148 14.26 5.18 17.40
CA ALA A 148 13.13 4.75 18.22
C ALA A 148 12.93 3.22 18.23
N ALA A 149 13.41 2.52 17.19
CA ALA A 149 13.50 1.07 17.16
C ALA A 149 14.54 0.49 18.13
N LYS A 150 15.45 1.32 18.66
CA LYS A 150 16.57 0.94 19.54
C LYS A 150 17.44 -0.15 18.91
N PRO A 151 18.02 0.09 17.71
CA PRO A 151 18.80 -0.91 16.99
C PRO A 151 20.08 -1.26 17.78
N PRO A 152 20.27 -2.53 18.19
CA PRO A 152 21.39 -2.89 19.06
C PRO A 152 22.72 -3.06 18.31
N LEU A 153 22.69 -3.21 16.97
CA LEU A 153 23.88 -3.56 16.19
C LEU A 153 24.50 -2.36 15.50
N LEU A 154 23.88 -1.86 14.45
CA LEU A 154 24.51 -0.95 13.50
C LEU A 154 23.45 0.00 12.92
N LEU A 155 23.84 1.25 12.72
CA LEU A 155 23.05 2.24 11.98
C LEU A 155 23.71 2.50 10.62
N PHE A 156 23.04 2.12 9.56
CA PHE A 156 23.38 2.51 8.19
C PHE A 156 22.75 3.86 7.88
N VAL A 157 23.53 4.78 7.29
CA VAL A 157 23.06 6.12 6.97
C VAL A 157 23.43 6.45 5.53
N ASP A 158 22.42 6.63 4.68
CA ASP A 158 22.65 6.90 3.26
C ASP A 158 22.50 8.39 2.96
N GLU A 159 23.62 9.05 2.65
CA GLU A 159 23.76 10.45 2.30
C GLU A 159 22.97 11.43 3.22
N PRO A 160 23.23 11.47 4.52
CA PRO A 160 22.42 12.27 5.46
C PRO A 160 22.54 13.79 5.26
N THR A 161 23.57 14.25 4.59
CA THR A 161 23.86 15.67 4.33
C THR A 161 23.48 16.13 2.92
N SER A 162 22.95 15.23 2.09
CA SER A 162 22.56 15.55 0.72
C SER A 162 21.37 16.53 0.69
N GLY A 163 21.52 17.64 -0.05
CA GLY A 163 20.49 18.66 -0.17
C GLY A 163 20.32 19.58 1.04
N LEU A 164 21.22 19.48 2.04
CA LEU A 164 21.26 20.34 3.21
C LEU A 164 22.32 21.44 3.06
N ASP A 165 22.11 22.56 3.73
CA ASP A 165 23.11 23.60 3.87
C ASP A 165 24.25 23.15 4.82
N SER A 166 25.33 23.94 4.91
CA SER A 166 26.50 23.58 5.71
C SER A 166 26.21 23.53 7.20
N GLN A 167 25.34 24.41 7.72
CA GLN A 167 25.00 24.47 9.13
C GLN A 167 24.17 23.25 9.55
N THR A 168 23.15 22.94 8.77
CA THR A 168 22.29 21.77 8.99
C THR A 168 23.08 20.47 8.86
N SER A 169 23.96 20.37 7.85
CA SER A 169 24.87 19.21 7.67
C SER A 169 25.77 19.00 8.88
N TRP A 170 26.29 20.10 9.45
CA TRP A 170 27.08 20.05 10.66
C TRP A 170 26.28 19.50 11.84
N ALA A 171 25.06 20.02 12.06
CA ALA A 171 24.19 19.57 13.14
C ALA A 171 23.84 18.08 13.05
N ILE A 172 23.59 17.57 11.84
CA ILE A 172 23.32 16.14 11.61
C ILE A 172 24.56 15.28 11.90
N LEU A 173 25.74 15.69 11.44
CA LEU A 173 26.98 14.92 11.74
C LEU A 173 27.37 15.00 13.22
N ASP A 174 27.18 16.14 13.89
CA ASP A 174 27.36 16.27 15.33
C ASP A 174 26.46 15.30 16.11
N LEU A 175 25.23 15.15 15.67
CA LEU A 175 24.30 14.14 16.20
C LEU A 175 24.82 12.71 16.00
N LEU A 176 25.27 12.35 14.79
CA LEU A 176 25.81 11.03 14.52
C LEU A 176 27.06 10.75 15.36
N GLU A 177 27.94 11.74 15.55
CA GLU A 177 29.10 11.64 16.43
C GLU A 177 28.71 11.42 17.90
N LYS A 178 27.67 12.12 18.39
CA LYS A 178 27.14 11.90 19.76
C LYS A 178 26.61 10.47 19.92
N LEU A 179 25.95 9.93 18.88
CA LEU A 179 25.45 8.54 18.89
C LEU A 179 26.60 7.53 18.93
N THR A 180 27.70 7.75 18.20
CA THR A 180 28.86 6.86 18.28
C THR A 180 29.50 6.92 19.65
N LYS A 181 29.64 8.11 20.25
CA LYS A 181 30.16 8.26 21.64
C LYS A 181 29.30 7.53 22.67
N SER A 182 28.02 7.30 22.39
CA SER A 182 27.14 6.47 23.22
C SER A 182 27.27 4.95 22.92
N GLY A 183 28.19 4.55 22.04
CA GLY A 183 28.49 3.15 21.72
C GLY A 183 27.86 2.63 20.43
N GLN A 184 27.11 3.45 19.69
CA GLN A 184 26.51 3.03 18.43
C GLN A 184 27.57 2.87 17.34
N ALA A 185 27.50 1.79 16.55
CA ALA A 185 28.28 1.65 15.32
C ALA A 185 27.53 2.33 14.16
N ILE A 186 28.22 3.16 13.36
CA ILE A 186 27.61 3.88 12.24
C ILE A 186 28.44 3.73 10.97
N LEU A 187 27.79 3.32 9.87
CA LEU A 187 28.35 3.37 8.51
C LEU A 187 27.54 4.38 7.69
N CYS A 188 28.21 5.44 7.26
CA CYS A 188 27.58 6.59 6.61
C CYS A 188 28.13 6.80 5.21
N THR A 189 27.28 6.79 4.18
CA THR A 189 27.70 7.27 2.85
C THR A 189 27.74 8.79 2.83
N ILE A 190 28.78 9.36 2.26
CA ILE A 190 28.89 10.81 2.08
C ILE A 190 29.34 11.13 0.65
N HIS A 191 28.86 12.28 0.16
CA HIS A 191 29.19 12.79 -1.16
C HIS A 191 29.78 14.19 -1.04
N GLN A 192 31.06 14.35 -1.44
CA GLN A 192 31.78 15.64 -1.48
C GLN A 192 31.59 16.50 -0.20
N PRO A 193 31.99 16.01 0.99
CA PRO A 193 31.86 16.79 2.21
C PRO A 193 32.85 17.96 2.22
N SER A 194 32.54 19.04 2.93
CA SER A 194 33.52 20.06 3.25
C SER A 194 34.62 19.50 4.18
N ALA A 195 35.78 20.11 4.22
CA ALA A 195 36.90 19.68 5.06
C ALA A 195 36.48 19.54 6.53
N MET A 196 35.71 20.48 7.06
CA MET A 196 35.19 20.45 8.42
C MET A 196 34.27 19.27 8.71
N LEU A 197 33.41 18.91 7.76
CA LEU A 197 32.50 17.76 7.88
C LEU A 197 33.26 16.45 7.77
N PHE A 198 34.26 16.39 6.90
CA PHE A 198 35.07 15.18 6.68
C PHE A 198 35.87 14.80 7.95
N GLN A 199 36.39 15.76 8.69
CA GLN A 199 37.15 15.52 9.93
C GLN A 199 36.32 14.94 11.09
N ARG A 200 34.99 14.88 10.97
CA ARG A 200 34.11 14.25 11.95
C ARG A 200 34.12 12.72 11.91
N PHE A 201 34.63 12.15 10.83
CA PHE A 201 34.67 10.71 10.65
C PHE A 201 35.96 10.12 11.20
N ASP A 202 35.83 8.97 11.88
CA ASP A 202 36.98 8.23 12.41
C ASP A 202 37.70 7.45 11.32
N ARG A 203 36.92 6.81 10.44
CA ARG A 203 37.43 5.88 9.42
C ARG A 203 36.79 6.18 8.05
N LEU A 204 37.55 5.77 7.02
CA LEU A 204 37.12 5.90 5.63
C LEU A 204 37.21 4.56 4.90
N LEU A 205 36.12 4.18 4.20
CA LEU A 205 36.12 3.22 3.11
C LEU A 205 35.96 3.99 1.80
N PHE A 206 36.98 3.97 0.97
CA PHE A 206 37.01 4.71 -0.28
C PHE A 206 36.98 3.78 -1.49
N LEU A 207 35.98 3.97 -2.38
CA LEU A 207 35.74 3.14 -3.55
C LEU A 207 35.95 3.91 -4.85
N ALA A 208 36.72 3.32 -5.76
CA ALA A 208 36.83 3.73 -7.14
C ALA A 208 35.71 3.11 -8.02
N ARG A 209 35.66 3.50 -9.30
CA ARG A 209 34.73 2.94 -10.27
C ARG A 209 34.83 1.42 -10.36
N GLY A 210 33.68 0.73 -10.42
CA GLY A 210 33.64 -0.72 -10.44
C GLY A 210 33.69 -1.37 -9.05
N GLY A 211 33.48 -0.59 -7.99
CA GLY A 211 33.42 -1.09 -6.61
C GLY A 211 34.75 -1.58 -6.08
N LYS A 212 35.86 -1.02 -6.58
CA LYS A 212 37.22 -1.37 -6.19
C LYS A 212 37.66 -0.53 -4.99
N THR A 213 38.11 -1.16 -3.93
CA THR A 213 38.66 -0.47 -2.76
C THR A 213 39.98 0.21 -3.11
N VAL A 214 40.12 1.46 -2.71
CA VAL A 214 41.33 2.28 -2.82
C VAL A 214 41.96 2.53 -1.47
N TYR A 215 41.14 2.61 -0.43
CA TYR A 215 41.57 2.81 0.94
C TYR A 215 40.52 2.31 1.94
N PHE A 216 40.98 1.68 3.00
CA PHE A 216 40.15 1.40 4.19
C PHE A 216 41.01 1.54 5.44
N GLY A 217 40.76 2.55 6.24
CA GLY A 217 41.54 2.83 7.44
C GLY A 217 41.09 4.07 8.18
N ASP A 218 41.84 4.46 9.20
CA ASP A 218 41.61 5.65 9.99
C ASP A 218 41.94 6.90 9.18
N ILE A 219 41.16 7.96 9.33
CA ILE A 219 41.40 9.25 8.67
C ILE A 219 42.56 9.98 9.37
N GLY A 220 42.63 9.86 10.67
CA GLY A 220 43.64 10.52 11.51
C GLY A 220 43.32 11.99 11.78
N LYS A 221 44.03 12.58 12.73
CA LYS A 221 43.86 13.99 13.09
C LYS A 221 44.22 14.86 11.89
N ASN A 222 43.37 15.79 11.53
CA ASN A 222 43.51 16.65 10.34
C ASN A 222 43.73 15.85 9.03
N SER A 223 43.24 14.63 8.96
CA SER A 223 43.39 13.71 7.80
C SER A 223 44.81 13.27 7.52
N GLU A 224 45.76 13.42 8.47
CA GLU A 224 47.16 13.16 8.30
C GLU A 224 47.47 11.70 7.90
N THR A 225 46.79 10.71 8.52
CA THR A 225 46.99 9.30 8.18
C THR A 225 46.57 9.02 6.73
N LEU A 226 45.45 9.59 6.32
CA LEU A 226 44.94 9.43 4.97
C LEU A 226 45.84 10.10 3.92
N THR A 227 46.25 11.36 4.12
CA THR A 227 47.07 12.08 3.17
C THR A 227 48.44 11.42 3.03
N THR A 228 49.08 10.99 4.13
CA THR A 228 50.34 10.26 4.13
C THR A 228 50.27 8.96 3.29
N TYR A 229 49.15 8.21 3.38
CA TYR A 229 48.94 7.02 2.56
C TYR A 229 48.97 7.36 1.05
N PHE A 230 48.22 8.37 0.61
CA PHE A 230 48.14 8.74 -0.80
C PHE A 230 49.47 9.30 -1.31
N GLU A 231 50.11 10.20 -0.57
CA GLU A 231 51.40 10.81 -0.93
C GLU A 231 52.50 9.75 -1.08
N ARG A 232 52.58 8.80 -0.15
CA ARG A 232 53.53 7.68 -0.22
C ARG A 232 53.33 6.81 -1.46
N ASN A 233 52.07 6.67 -1.93
CA ASN A 233 51.72 5.85 -3.10
C ASN A 233 51.69 6.64 -4.42
N GLY A 234 52.24 7.86 -4.44
CA GLY A 234 52.46 8.62 -5.68
C GLY A 234 51.48 9.74 -5.96
N ALA A 235 50.62 10.12 -5.01
CA ALA A 235 49.84 11.34 -5.12
C ALA A 235 50.75 12.58 -4.88
N PRO A 236 50.45 13.74 -5.50
CA PRO A 236 51.08 15.00 -5.16
C PRO A 236 50.76 15.38 -3.70
N ALA A 237 51.64 16.15 -3.03
CA ALA A 237 51.40 16.59 -1.66
C ALA A 237 50.08 17.35 -1.53
N CYS A 238 49.35 17.05 -0.46
CA CYS A 238 48.08 17.72 -0.18
C CYS A 238 48.34 19.17 0.28
N PRO A 239 47.85 20.20 -0.45
CA PRO A 239 48.00 21.57 0.00
C PRO A 239 47.33 21.80 1.36
N ALA A 240 47.94 22.63 2.21
CA ALA A 240 47.44 22.87 3.58
C ALA A 240 46.04 23.53 3.64
N ASP A 241 45.66 24.22 2.59
CA ASP A 241 44.35 24.87 2.42
C ASP A 241 43.32 24.05 1.60
N ALA A 242 43.77 22.89 1.07
CA ALA A 242 42.90 22.02 0.27
C ALA A 242 41.93 21.20 1.16
N ASN A 243 40.77 20.88 0.59
CA ASN A 243 39.86 19.92 1.18
C ASN A 243 40.38 18.49 0.96
N PRO A 244 40.81 17.74 1.99
CA PRO A 244 41.37 16.39 1.80
C PRO A 244 40.41 15.43 1.08
N ALA A 245 39.08 15.59 1.27
CA ALA A 245 38.07 14.77 0.62
C ALA A 245 38.00 15.01 -0.90
N GLU A 246 38.21 16.23 -1.36
CA GLU A 246 38.25 16.59 -2.78
C GLU A 246 39.60 16.25 -3.39
N TRP A 247 40.68 16.57 -2.69
CA TRP A 247 42.04 16.26 -3.11
C TRP A 247 42.23 14.75 -3.37
N MET A 248 41.76 13.86 -2.51
CA MET A 248 41.86 12.42 -2.76
C MET A 248 41.08 11.95 -4.00
N LEU A 249 39.95 12.61 -4.35
CA LEU A 249 39.23 12.32 -5.58
C LEU A 249 40.01 12.79 -6.82
N GLU A 250 40.74 13.90 -6.72
CA GLU A 250 41.66 14.37 -7.77
C GLU A 250 42.86 13.42 -7.92
N ALA A 251 43.47 12.98 -6.81
CA ALA A 251 44.58 12.07 -6.78
C ALA A 251 44.31 10.74 -7.49
N ILE A 252 43.08 10.22 -7.36
CA ILE A 252 42.68 8.98 -8.06
C ILE A 252 42.18 9.23 -9.50
N GLY A 253 42.26 10.46 -10.02
CA GLY A 253 41.80 10.81 -11.37
C GLY A 253 40.31 10.77 -11.53
N ALA A 254 39.54 11.04 -10.48
CA ALA A 254 38.08 10.95 -10.46
C ALA A 254 37.38 12.29 -10.56
N SER A 255 38.09 13.41 -10.34
CA SER A 255 37.57 14.77 -10.55
C SER A 255 37.61 15.15 -12.02
N PRO A 256 36.68 16.04 -12.49
CA PRO A 256 36.74 16.55 -13.86
C PRO A 256 38.10 17.19 -14.18
N GLY A 257 38.75 16.73 -15.24
CA GLY A 257 40.05 17.23 -15.67
C GLY A 257 41.27 16.61 -14.96
N SER A 258 41.06 15.79 -13.95
CA SER A 258 42.17 15.05 -13.31
C SER A 258 42.45 13.75 -14.04
N THR A 259 43.77 13.39 -14.11
CA THR A 259 44.25 12.11 -14.66
C THR A 259 45.23 11.51 -13.70
N THR A 260 45.27 10.20 -13.62
CA THR A 260 46.26 9.48 -12.83
C THR A 260 46.88 8.33 -13.65
N ASN A 261 48.16 8.09 -13.46
CA ASN A 261 48.87 6.94 -14.05
C ASN A 261 48.98 5.79 -13.04
N VAL A 262 48.49 5.97 -11.81
CA VAL A 262 48.58 4.98 -10.73
C VAL A 262 47.35 4.12 -10.73
N ASP A 263 47.51 2.81 -10.74
CA ASP A 263 46.41 1.89 -10.40
C ASP A 263 46.25 1.82 -8.87
N TRP A 264 45.37 2.66 -8.36
CA TRP A 264 45.14 2.81 -6.93
C TRP A 264 44.58 1.56 -6.26
N HIS A 265 43.91 0.67 -7.00
CA HIS A 265 43.45 -0.59 -6.46
C HIS A 265 44.56 -1.60 -6.26
N GLU A 266 45.48 -1.70 -7.23
CA GLU A 266 46.65 -2.55 -7.08
C GLU A 266 47.62 -1.96 -6.04
N SER A 267 47.78 -0.63 -5.98
CA SER A 267 48.53 0.05 -4.91
C SER A 267 47.97 -0.25 -3.52
N TRP A 268 46.62 -0.27 -3.40
CA TRP A 268 45.97 -0.65 -2.15
C TRP A 268 46.30 -2.09 -1.75
N LYS A 269 46.17 -3.05 -2.67
CA LYS A 269 46.46 -4.46 -2.41
C LYS A 269 47.92 -4.75 -2.02
N GLY A 270 48.82 -3.92 -2.49
CA GLY A 270 50.24 -4.03 -2.15
C GLY A 270 50.64 -3.20 -0.93
N SER A 271 49.71 -2.57 -0.24
CA SER A 271 50.03 -1.67 0.87
C SER A 271 50.07 -2.39 2.22
N PRO A 272 50.89 -1.93 3.17
CA PRO A 272 50.92 -2.48 4.53
C PRO A 272 49.60 -2.28 5.26
N GLU A 273 48.81 -1.28 4.89
CA GLU A 273 47.49 -1.04 5.43
C GLU A 273 46.51 -2.15 5.02
N PHE A 274 46.58 -2.66 3.79
CA PHE A 274 45.81 -3.81 3.36
C PHE A 274 46.16 -5.07 4.15
N ASP A 275 47.47 -5.34 4.37
CA ASP A 275 47.91 -6.47 5.19
C ASP A 275 47.40 -6.37 6.63
N ALA A 276 47.40 -5.17 7.21
CA ALA A 276 46.83 -4.91 8.53
C ALA A 276 45.32 -5.15 8.57
N VAL A 277 44.60 -4.76 7.52
CA VAL A 277 43.17 -5.04 7.38
C VAL A 277 42.90 -6.53 7.31
N GLN A 278 43.65 -7.29 6.52
CA GLN A 278 43.48 -8.75 6.44
C GLN A 278 43.78 -9.44 7.78
N ALA A 279 44.84 -9.02 8.48
CA ALA A 279 45.19 -9.54 9.80
C ALA A 279 44.07 -9.30 10.82
N GLU A 280 43.52 -8.08 10.86
CA GLU A 280 42.40 -7.74 11.75
C GLU A 280 41.13 -8.52 11.42
N LEU A 281 40.83 -8.71 10.12
CA LEU A 281 39.67 -9.53 9.70
C LEU A 281 39.84 -11.00 10.14
N HIS A 282 41.06 -11.54 10.07
CA HIS A 282 41.34 -12.87 10.60
C HIS A 282 41.15 -12.96 12.11
N LEU A 283 41.59 -11.96 12.86
CA LEU A 283 41.35 -11.87 14.31
C LEU A 283 39.87 -11.79 14.64
N LEU A 284 39.11 -10.92 13.97
CA LEU A 284 37.66 -10.78 14.17
C LEU A 284 36.89 -12.07 13.84
N LYS A 285 37.36 -12.83 12.83
CA LYS A 285 36.78 -14.14 12.50
C LYS A 285 37.15 -15.22 13.53
N SER A 286 38.34 -15.19 14.10
CA SER A 286 38.77 -16.19 15.10
C SER A 286 38.10 -16.03 16.46
N HIS A 287 37.83 -14.80 16.88
CA HIS A 287 37.12 -14.53 18.13
C HIS A 287 35.60 -14.87 18.10
N ALA A 288 35.10 -15.27 16.95
CA ALA A 288 33.69 -15.66 16.77
C ALA A 288 33.26 -16.90 17.58
N GLY A 289 34.23 -17.72 18.03
CA GLY A 289 34.00 -18.94 18.79
C GLY A 289 33.62 -18.72 20.26
N ASP A 290 34.06 -17.60 20.85
CA ASP A 290 33.97 -17.38 22.31
C ASP A 290 32.69 -16.64 22.76
N ALA A 291 31.93 -16.03 21.84
CA ALA A 291 30.68 -15.39 22.18
C ALA A 291 29.58 -16.44 22.41
N GLN A 292 29.48 -16.93 23.64
CA GLN A 292 28.30 -17.69 24.11
C GLN A 292 27.08 -16.78 23.97
N THR A 293 26.30 -16.99 22.92
CA THR A 293 24.92 -16.46 22.89
C THR A 293 24.13 -17.15 23.99
N PRO A 294 23.51 -16.42 24.91
CA PRO A 294 22.55 -17.03 25.83
C PRO A 294 21.52 -17.78 25.01
N ALA A 295 21.33 -19.06 25.31
CA ALA A 295 20.46 -19.98 24.56
C ALA A 295 18.95 -19.68 24.75
N GLU A 296 18.56 -18.49 25.24
CA GLU A 296 17.27 -18.34 25.91
C GLU A 296 16.22 -17.51 25.20
N ASP A 297 16.48 -16.91 24.03
CA ASP A 297 15.41 -16.11 23.44
C ASP A 297 15.16 -16.46 21.96
N GLN A 298 14.37 -17.51 21.72
CA GLN A 298 13.86 -17.81 20.37
C GLN A 298 13.13 -16.60 19.76
N ALA A 299 12.59 -15.72 20.60
CA ALA A 299 11.96 -14.46 20.16
C ALA A 299 12.99 -13.47 19.58
N ALA A 300 14.26 -13.54 19.96
CA ALA A 300 15.32 -12.69 19.44
C ALA A 300 15.60 -12.94 17.95
N PHE A 301 15.36 -14.15 17.46
CA PHE A 301 15.63 -14.56 16.08
C PHE A 301 14.42 -14.44 15.13
N GLN A 302 13.26 -13.96 15.62
CA GLN A 302 12.07 -13.78 14.79
C GLN A 302 12.24 -12.64 13.80
N GLU A 303 11.63 -12.79 12.62
CA GLU A 303 11.64 -11.77 11.56
C GLU A 303 11.02 -10.44 12.01
N PHE A 304 9.97 -10.47 12.83
CA PHE A 304 9.26 -9.30 13.36
C PHE A 304 9.32 -9.28 14.88
N ALA A 305 9.49 -8.10 15.47
CA ALA A 305 9.57 -7.95 16.92
C ALA A 305 8.20 -8.08 17.61
N ALA A 306 7.15 -7.52 17.02
CA ALA A 306 5.80 -7.54 17.56
C ALA A 306 5.02 -8.78 17.05
N PRO A 307 4.14 -9.41 17.87
CA PRO A 307 3.26 -10.47 17.43
C PRO A 307 2.23 -9.96 16.40
N PHE A 308 1.70 -10.85 15.56
CA PHE A 308 0.83 -10.52 14.42
C PHE A 308 -0.39 -9.65 14.81
N LEU A 309 -1.08 -9.98 15.89
CA LEU A 309 -2.26 -9.22 16.33
C LEU A 309 -1.91 -7.80 16.79
N SER A 310 -0.77 -7.63 17.46
CA SER A 310 -0.28 -6.30 17.84
C SER A 310 0.10 -5.48 16.62
N GLN A 311 0.77 -6.08 15.63
CA GLN A 311 1.05 -5.43 14.35
C GLN A 311 -0.26 -4.98 13.69
N LEU A 312 -1.25 -5.88 13.60
CA LEU A 312 -2.54 -5.59 12.96
C LEU A 312 -3.27 -4.44 13.67
N SER A 313 -3.31 -4.45 15.00
CA SER A 313 -3.95 -3.41 15.79
C SER A 313 -3.30 -2.03 15.58
N GLU A 314 -1.97 -1.93 15.71
CA GLU A 314 -1.25 -0.65 15.60
C GLU A 314 -1.30 -0.11 14.15
N VAL A 315 -1.16 -0.97 13.15
CA VAL A 315 -1.23 -0.56 11.73
C VAL A 315 -2.65 -0.13 11.35
N THR A 316 -3.68 -0.90 11.75
CA THR A 316 -5.09 -0.54 11.51
C THR A 316 -5.44 0.79 12.18
N HIS A 317 -4.98 1.03 13.41
CA HIS A 317 -5.18 2.29 14.12
C HIS A 317 -4.56 3.47 13.36
N ARG A 318 -3.31 3.32 12.89
CA ARG A 318 -2.61 4.35 12.09
C ARG A 318 -3.35 4.65 10.77
N VAL A 319 -3.80 3.62 10.05
CA VAL A 319 -4.53 3.82 8.78
C VAL A 319 -5.89 4.48 9.04
N PHE A 320 -6.57 4.11 10.14
CA PHE A 320 -7.83 4.76 10.54
C PHE A 320 -7.63 6.24 10.88
N GLN A 321 -6.57 6.58 11.64
CA GLN A 321 -6.21 7.97 11.93
C GLN A 321 -5.88 8.76 10.67
N GLN A 322 -5.18 8.15 9.71
CA GLN A 322 -4.90 8.78 8.43
C GLN A 322 -6.18 9.09 7.67
N TYR A 323 -7.11 8.15 7.57
CA TYR A 323 -8.40 8.39 6.90
C TYR A 323 -9.16 9.52 7.58
N TRP A 324 -9.20 9.51 8.91
CA TRP A 324 -9.83 10.59 9.69
C TRP A 324 -9.19 11.96 9.45
N ARG A 325 -7.88 12.02 9.30
CA ARG A 325 -7.11 13.24 9.05
C ARG A 325 -7.00 13.61 7.57
N THR A 326 -7.61 12.83 6.68
CA THR A 326 -7.71 13.13 5.25
C THR A 326 -9.16 13.42 4.87
N PRO A 327 -9.70 14.58 5.29
CA PRO A 327 -11.12 14.89 5.11
C PRO A 327 -11.51 14.91 3.63
N SER A 328 -10.59 15.26 2.74
CA SER A 328 -10.81 15.24 1.28
C SER A 328 -11.26 13.87 0.77
N TYR A 329 -10.71 12.78 1.29
CA TYR A 329 -11.12 11.43 0.92
C TYR A 329 -12.51 11.09 1.46
N ILE A 330 -12.69 11.23 2.79
CA ILE A 330 -13.95 10.85 3.45
C ILE A 330 -15.11 11.73 2.99
N TYR A 331 -14.92 13.05 2.91
CA TYR A 331 -15.96 13.97 2.49
C TYR A 331 -16.30 13.81 1.01
N SER A 332 -15.34 13.56 0.13
CA SER A 332 -15.62 13.30 -1.28
C SER A 332 -16.36 11.99 -1.48
N LYS A 333 -16.02 10.94 -0.73
CA LYS A 333 -16.73 9.65 -0.73
C LYS A 333 -18.17 9.81 -0.20
N ALA A 334 -18.33 10.54 0.91
CA ALA A 334 -19.64 10.83 1.48
C ALA A 334 -20.50 11.68 0.54
N ALA A 335 -19.94 12.76 -0.01
CA ALA A 335 -20.62 13.61 -0.97
C ALA A 335 -21.08 12.82 -2.21
N LEU A 336 -20.19 11.98 -2.76
CA LEU A 336 -20.51 11.13 -3.90
C LEU A 336 -21.67 10.17 -3.57
N CYS A 337 -21.60 9.45 -2.45
CA CYS A 337 -22.64 8.52 -2.03
C CYS A 337 -23.98 9.20 -1.77
N ILE A 338 -23.97 10.35 -1.07
CA ILE A 338 -25.19 11.09 -0.70
C ILE A 338 -25.80 11.77 -1.92
N LEU A 339 -25.00 12.56 -2.67
CA LEU A 339 -25.53 13.37 -3.77
C LEU A 339 -26.08 12.51 -4.91
N ILE A 340 -25.39 11.44 -5.29
CA ILE A 340 -25.88 10.53 -6.34
C ILE A 340 -27.14 9.81 -5.86
N SER A 341 -27.16 9.32 -4.62
CA SER A 341 -28.33 8.63 -4.07
C SER A 341 -29.54 9.57 -3.97
N LEU A 342 -29.34 10.83 -3.56
CA LEU A 342 -30.38 11.85 -3.55
C LEU A 342 -30.86 12.20 -4.97
N PHE A 343 -29.90 12.39 -5.90
CA PHE A 343 -30.23 12.69 -7.29
C PHE A 343 -31.12 11.59 -7.90
N ILE A 344 -30.72 10.32 -7.73
CA ILE A 344 -31.50 9.18 -8.20
C ILE A 344 -32.82 9.10 -7.44
N GLY A 345 -32.81 9.28 -6.11
CA GLY A 345 -34.00 9.23 -5.26
C GLY A 345 -35.07 10.25 -5.65
N PHE A 346 -34.66 11.46 -6.00
CA PHE A 346 -35.56 12.53 -6.43
C PHE A 346 -35.89 12.46 -7.92
N ALA A 347 -34.98 11.99 -8.78
CA ALA A 347 -35.30 11.76 -10.20
C ALA A 347 -36.43 10.74 -10.38
N PHE A 348 -36.51 9.75 -9.52
CA PHE A 348 -37.54 8.71 -9.51
C PHE A 348 -38.48 8.83 -8.28
N PHE A 349 -38.75 10.06 -7.85
CA PHE A 349 -39.52 10.33 -6.62
C PHE A 349 -40.91 9.71 -6.63
N LYS A 350 -41.18 8.89 -5.59
CA LYS A 350 -42.48 8.18 -5.41
C LYS A 350 -42.94 7.46 -6.68
N ALA A 351 -42.04 6.76 -7.36
CA ALA A 351 -42.38 6.02 -8.58
C ALA A 351 -43.55 5.07 -8.34
N PRO A 352 -44.67 5.21 -9.11
CA PRO A 352 -45.86 4.39 -8.92
C PRO A 352 -45.64 2.94 -9.41
N ASN A 353 -46.55 2.02 -9.05
CA ASN A 353 -46.51 0.64 -9.55
C ASN A 353 -47.28 0.50 -10.87
N THR A 354 -47.03 1.39 -11.82
CA THR A 354 -47.44 1.25 -13.22
C THR A 354 -46.30 0.53 -14.01
N ILE A 355 -46.52 0.13 -15.23
CA ILE A 355 -45.48 -0.51 -16.07
C ILE A 355 -44.27 0.42 -16.20
N GLN A 356 -44.52 1.69 -16.56
CA GLN A 356 -43.46 2.70 -16.65
C GLN A 356 -42.80 2.98 -15.29
N GLY A 357 -43.59 3.00 -14.22
CA GLY A 357 -43.06 3.18 -12.86
C GLY A 357 -42.17 2.05 -12.40
N LEU A 358 -42.46 0.80 -12.74
CA LEU A 358 -41.60 -0.35 -12.48
C LEU A 358 -40.31 -0.30 -13.29
N GLN A 359 -40.35 0.15 -14.56
CA GLN A 359 -39.16 0.42 -15.34
C GLN A 359 -38.31 1.52 -14.70
N ASN A 360 -38.91 2.60 -14.20
CA ASN A 360 -38.22 3.67 -13.49
C ASN A 360 -37.55 3.16 -12.20
N GLN A 361 -38.22 2.31 -11.42
CA GLN A 361 -37.63 1.68 -10.23
C GLN A 361 -36.44 0.76 -10.60
N THR A 362 -36.54 0.04 -11.72
CA THR A 362 -35.43 -0.78 -12.27
C THR A 362 -34.26 0.06 -12.67
N PHE A 363 -34.47 1.17 -13.39
CA PHE A 363 -33.41 2.08 -13.79
C PHE A 363 -32.83 2.85 -12.59
N ALA A 364 -33.59 3.12 -11.54
CA ALA A 364 -33.06 3.68 -10.32
C ALA A 364 -32.02 2.76 -9.67
N VAL A 365 -32.30 1.46 -9.56
CA VAL A 365 -31.36 0.46 -9.05
C VAL A 365 -30.14 0.35 -9.97
N PHE A 366 -30.33 0.32 -11.28
CA PHE A 366 -29.26 0.24 -12.26
C PHE A 366 -28.31 1.45 -12.18
N ASN A 367 -28.87 2.67 -12.14
CA ASN A 367 -28.10 3.90 -12.06
C ASN A 367 -27.25 3.97 -10.78
N LEU A 368 -27.71 3.37 -9.68
CA LEU A 368 -26.93 3.33 -8.45
C LEU A 368 -25.59 2.61 -8.62
N PHE A 369 -25.51 1.59 -9.48
CA PHE A 369 -24.28 0.87 -9.72
C PHE A 369 -23.22 1.71 -10.46
N THR A 370 -23.62 2.76 -11.18
CA THR A 370 -22.67 3.62 -11.92
C THR A 370 -21.67 4.36 -11.01
N ILE A 371 -21.99 4.49 -9.70
CA ILE A 371 -21.09 5.06 -8.69
C ILE A 371 -19.80 4.24 -8.51
N PHE A 372 -19.80 2.95 -8.87
CA PHE A 372 -18.67 2.05 -8.70
C PHE A 372 -17.37 2.62 -9.25
N GLY A 373 -17.38 3.07 -10.50
CA GLY A 373 -16.19 3.59 -11.15
C GLY A 373 -15.57 4.78 -10.43
N GLN A 374 -16.40 5.67 -9.89
CA GLN A 374 -15.96 6.84 -9.12
C GLN A 374 -15.37 6.45 -7.77
N LEU A 375 -15.98 5.47 -7.08
CA LEU A 375 -15.45 4.96 -5.82
C LEU A 375 -14.06 4.31 -6.00
N VAL A 376 -13.88 3.54 -7.08
CA VAL A 376 -12.59 2.95 -7.44
C VAL A 376 -11.54 4.03 -7.66
N GLN A 377 -11.85 5.07 -8.43
CA GLN A 377 -10.94 6.19 -8.71
C GLN A 377 -10.53 6.95 -7.45
N GLN A 378 -11.40 7.04 -6.45
CA GLN A 378 -11.08 7.68 -5.19
C GLN A 378 -10.20 6.82 -4.27
N THR A 379 -10.43 5.52 -4.22
CA THR A 379 -9.76 4.62 -3.27
C THR A 379 -8.34 4.26 -3.70
N MET A 380 -8.10 4.02 -4.99
CA MET A 380 -6.82 3.51 -5.51
C MET A 380 -5.60 4.40 -5.21
N PRO A 381 -5.65 5.74 -5.33
CA PRO A 381 -4.50 6.60 -5.05
C PRO A 381 -4.01 6.47 -3.60
N TYR A 382 -4.93 6.40 -2.63
CA TYR A 382 -4.58 6.26 -1.21
C TYR A 382 -3.89 4.92 -0.92
N PHE A 383 -4.38 3.84 -1.52
CA PHE A 383 -3.71 2.54 -1.41
C PHE A 383 -2.28 2.59 -1.98
N VAL A 384 -2.08 3.22 -3.14
CA VAL A 384 -0.75 3.33 -3.78
C VAL A 384 0.22 4.12 -2.91
N VAL A 385 -0.21 5.24 -2.32
CA VAL A 385 0.63 6.05 -1.40
C VAL A 385 1.05 5.23 -0.18
N GLN A 386 0.11 4.56 0.47
CA GLN A 386 0.38 3.68 1.61
C GLN A 386 1.34 2.55 1.25
N ARG A 387 1.13 1.92 0.10
CA ARG A 387 1.98 0.85 -0.39
C ARG A 387 3.40 1.32 -0.68
N SER A 388 3.57 2.50 -1.27
CA SER A 388 4.91 3.03 -1.57
C SER A 388 5.71 3.25 -0.30
N LEU A 389 5.11 3.83 0.74
CA LEU A 389 5.74 3.98 2.05
C LEU A 389 6.11 2.62 2.66
N TYR A 390 5.19 1.66 2.61
CA TYR A 390 5.41 0.32 3.13
C TYR A 390 6.55 -0.41 2.40
N GLU A 391 6.50 -0.46 1.06
CA GLU A 391 7.46 -1.23 0.26
C GLU A 391 8.87 -0.63 0.28
N VAL A 392 8.99 0.70 0.29
CA VAL A 392 10.29 1.38 0.25
C VAL A 392 10.95 1.44 1.63
N ARG A 393 10.19 1.69 2.70
CA ARG A 393 10.75 1.95 4.03
C ARG A 393 10.41 0.86 5.06
N GLU A 394 9.12 0.58 5.28
CA GLU A 394 8.69 -0.20 6.45
C GLU A 394 8.96 -1.70 6.29
N ARG A 395 8.75 -2.22 5.08
CA ARG A 395 8.98 -3.65 4.80
C ARG A 395 10.46 -4.04 4.84
N PRO A 396 11.43 -3.31 4.25
CA PRO A 396 12.85 -3.62 4.38
C PRO A 396 13.34 -3.54 5.82
N SER A 397 12.78 -2.63 6.62
CA SER A 397 13.09 -2.49 8.06
C SER A 397 12.31 -3.48 8.95
N LYS A 398 11.57 -4.44 8.38
CA LYS A 398 10.80 -5.47 9.10
C LYS A 398 9.88 -4.90 10.18
N VAL A 399 9.25 -3.76 9.90
CA VAL A 399 8.35 -3.11 10.86
C VAL A 399 7.12 -3.98 11.11
N TYR A 400 6.48 -4.46 10.05
CA TYR A 400 5.35 -5.40 10.09
C TYR A 400 5.22 -6.20 8.78
N SER A 401 4.42 -7.28 8.84
CA SER A 401 4.28 -8.20 7.72
C SER A 401 3.38 -7.64 6.60
N TRP A 402 3.61 -8.08 5.36
CA TRP A 402 2.78 -7.72 4.21
C TRP A 402 1.30 -8.16 4.36
N LYS A 403 1.04 -9.22 5.13
CA LYS A 403 -0.31 -9.67 5.44
C LYS A 403 -1.05 -8.63 6.29
N VAL A 404 -0.35 -8.05 7.27
CA VAL A 404 -0.87 -6.99 8.12
C VAL A 404 -1.17 -5.75 7.28
N PHE A 405 -0.25 -5.36 6.36
CA PHE A 405 -0.48 -4.26 5.44
C PHE A 405 -1.80 -4.42 4.68
N MET A 406 -1.99 -5.54 3.98
CA MET A 406 -3.19 -5.80 3.18
C MET A 406 -4.46 -5.87 4.02
N LEU A 407 -4.42 -6.57 5.15
CA LEU A 407 -5.59 -6.72 6.02
C LEU A 407 -6.00 -5.39 6.67
N SER A 408 -5.05 -4.54 7.06
CA SER A 408 -5.38 -3.25 7.67
C SER A 408 -6.11 -2.32 6.70
N GLN A 409 -5.74 -2.31 5.41
CA GLN A 409 -6.44 -1.53 4.39
C GLN A 409 -7.91 -1.97 4.25
N ILE A 410 -8.15 -3.28 4.22
CA ILE A 410 -9.50 -3.85 4.11
C ILE A 410 -10.33 -3.57 5.37
N ILE A 411 -9.75 -3.76 6.56
CA ILE A 411 -10.47 -3.60 7.84
C ILE A 411 -10.89 -2.14 8.06
N VAL A 412 -10.04 -1.19 7.70
CA VAL A 412 -10.35 0.25 7.89
C VAL A 412 -11.50 0.72 6.99
N GLU A 413 -11.71 0.10 5.83
CA GLU A 413 -12.83 0.42 4.94
C GLU A 413 -14.20 -0.03 5.49
N ILE A 414 -14.25 -1.04 6.36
CA ILE A 414 -15.52 -1.60 6.87
C ILE A 414 -16.41 -0.55 7.57
N PRO A 415 -15.94 0.19 8.60
CA PRO A 415 -16.77 1.19 9.29
C PRO A 415 -17.20 2.33 8.36
N TRP A 416 -16.34 2.76 7.46
CA TRP A 416 -16.65 3.81 6.49
C TRP A 416 -17.70 3.35 5.47
N ASN A 417 -17.56 2.16 4.91
CA ASN A 417 -18.53 1.58 3.99
C ASN A 417 -19.88 1.33 4.69
N THR A 418 -19.88 0.98 5.97
CA THR A 418 -21.10 0.83 6.75
C THR A 418 -21.83 2.17 6.91
N LEU A 419 -21.10 3.23 7.24
CA LEU A 419 -21.68 4.58 7.33
C LEU A 419 -22.21 5.06 5.97
N MET A 420 -21.41 4.90 4.90
CA MET A 420 -21.82 5.32 3.55
C MET A 420 -23.03 4.55 3.05
N SER A 421 -23.11 3.23 3.30
CA SER A 421 -24.28 2.42 2.92
C SER A 421 -25.55 2.85 3.66
N LEU A 422 -25.44 3.25 4.94
CA LEU A 422 -26.57 3.80 5.69
C LEU A 422 -27.06 5.11 5.08
N LEU A 423 -26.16 6.02 4.75
CA LEU A 423 -26.51 7.29 4.11
C LEU A 423 -27.12 7.08 2.72
N MET A 424 -26.53 6.20 1.91
CA MET A 424 -27.10 5.82 0.61
C MET A 424 -28.48 5.21 0.76
N PHE A 425 -28.68 4.31 1.72
CA PHE A 425 -29.97 3.70 1.99
C PHE A 425 -31.05 4.74 2.29
N LEU A 426 -30.77 5.69 3.19
CA LEU A 426 -31.70 6.74 3.55
C LEU A 426 -32.06 7.65 2.36
N CYS A 427 -31.05 8.02 1.57
CA CYS A 427 -31.18 8.94 0.44
C CYS A 427 -31.82 8.30 -0.81
N PHE A 428 -31.76 6.97 -0.93
CA PHE A 428 -32.28 6.22 -2.08
C PHE A 428 -33.63 5.58 -1.80
N TYR A 429 -33.74 4.78 -0.74
CA TYR A 429 -34.86 3.90 -0.48
C TYR A 429 -36.18 4.67 -0.19
N TYR A 430 -36.08 5.69 0.65
CA TYR A 430 -37.26 6.47 1.06
C TYR A 430 -37.77 7.46 0.00
N PRO A 431 -36.96 8.24 -0.69
CA PRO A 431 -37.43 9.16 -1.72
C PRO A 431 -38.14 8.47 -2.89
N ILE A 432 -37.59 7.33 -3.36
CA ILE A 432 -38.24 6.54 -4.43
C ILE A 432 -39.58 5.96 -3.96
N GLY A 433 -39.73 5.74 -2.65
CA GLY A 433 -40.97 5.18 -2.07
C GLY A 433 -41.02 3.65 -2.08
N LEU A 434 -39.84 2.97 -2.14
CA LEU A 434 -39.76 1.51 -2.21
C LEU A 434 -40.39 0.80 -1.00
N TYR A 435 -40.41 1.46 0.16
CA TYR A 435 -41.08 0.94 1.37
C TYR A 435 -42.57 0.68 1.19
N LYS A 436 -43.25 1.44 0.32
CA LYS A 436 -44.69 1.27 0.03
C LYS A 436 -44.98 -0.10 -0.59
N ASN A 437 -44.07 -0.66 -1.34
CA ASN A 437 -44.19 -1.98 -1.94
C ASN A 437 -44.12 -3.10 -0.89
N ALA A 438 -43.58 -2.82 0.29
CA ALA A 438 -43.48 -3.78 1.39
C ALA A 438 -44.69 -3.72 2.35
N GLU A 439 -45.51 -2.61 2.33
CA GLU A 439 -46.64 -2.40 3.22
C GLU A 439 -47.75 -3.47 3.07
N PRO A 440 -48.19 -3.84 1.84
CA PRO A 440 -49.26 -4.83 1.68
C PRO A 440 -48.90 -6.22 2.25
N ALA A 441 -47.61 -6.56 2.26
CA ALA A 441 -47.10 -7.83 2.78
C ALA A 441 -46.71 -7.76 4.27
N GLY A 442 -46.80 -6.61 4.92
CA GLY A 442 -46.33 -6.40 6.30
C GLY A 442 -44.82 -6.57 6.50
N GLN A 443 -44.01 -6.44 5.44
CA GLN A 443 -42.57 -6.76 5.41
C GLN A 443 -41.67 -5.52 5.34
N VAL A 444 -42.15 -4.35 5.76
CA VAL A 444 -41.43 -3.07 5.63
C VAL A 444 -40.06 -3.14 6.28
N ASN A 445 -39.97 -3.62 7.52
CA ASN A 445 -38.71 -3.67 8.26
C ASN A 445 -37.72 -4.72 7.68
N GLU A 446 -38.23 -5.89 7.27
CA GLU A 446 -37.37 -6.94 6.67
C GLU A 446 -36.74 -6.47 5.36
N ARG A 447 -37.57 -5.88 4.47
CA ARG A 447 -37.11 -5.41 3.16
C ARG A 447 -36.20 -4.19 3.29
N ALA A 448 -36.46 -3.29 4.22
CA ALA A 448 -35.58 -2.15 4.51
C ALA A 448 -34.20 -2.61 5.01
N ALA A 449 -34.20 -3.54 5.99
CA ALA A 449 -32.95 -4.11 6.49
C ALA A 449 -32.16 -4.84 5.40
N LEU A 450 -32.84 -5.62 4.56
CA LEU A 450 -32.20 -6.34 3.47
C LEU A 450 -31.67 -5.40 2.39
N MET A 451 -32.40 -4.32 2.04
CA MET A 451 -31.92 -3.30 1.11
C MET A 451 -30.64 -2.62 1.65
N PHE A 452 -30.62 -2.27 2.94
CA PHE A 452 -29.41 -1.76 3.58
C PHE A 452 -28.25 -2.75 3.47
N LEU A 453 -28.46 -4.04 3.76
CA LEU A 453 -27.42 -5.07 3.64
C LEU A 453 -26.93 -5.27 2.20
N LEU A 454 -27.80 -5.12 1.20
CA LEU A 454 -27.41 -5.18 -0.22
C LEU A 454 -26.55 -3.99 -0.62
N LEU A 455 -26.88 -2.78 -0.16
CA LEU A 455 -26.06 -1.59 -0.37
C LEU A 455 -24.71 -1.71 0.34
N TRP A 456 -24.70 -2.25 1.56
CA TRP A 456 -23.47 -2.54 2.29
C TRP A 456 -22.62 -3.57 1.55
N ALA A 457 -23.21 -4.67 1.07
CA ALA A 457 -22.52 -5.67 0.28
C ALA A 457 -21.94 -5.10 -1.03
N PHE A 458 -22.67 -4.17 -1.67
CA PHE A 458 -22.19 -3.44 -2.85
C PHE A 458 -20.91 -2.63 -2.55
N LEU A 459 -20.91 -1.85 -1.47
CA LEU A 459 -19.73 -1.05 -1.09
C LEU A 459 -18.56 -1.93 -0.63
N MET A 460 -18.83 -3.02 0.09
CA MET A 460 -17.82 -4.01 0.47
C MET A 460 -17.23 -4.72 -0.74
N PHE A 461 -18.05 -5.10 -1.72
CA PHE A 461 -17.56 -5.65 -2.97
C PHE A 461 -16.68 -4.63 -3.71
N THR A 462 -17.11 -3.37 -3.80
CA THR A 462 -16.38 -2.31 -4.49
C THR A 462 -14.98 -2.10 -3.89
N SER A 463 -14.87 -1.96 -2.56
CA SER A 463 -13.59 -1.75 -1.90
C SER A 463 -12.67 -2.96 -2.01
N THR A 464 -13.18 -4.17 -1.75
CA THR A 464 -12.36 -5.40 -1.84
C THR A 464 -11.92 -5.72 -3.28
N PHE A 465 -12.77 -5.43 -4.27
CA PHE A 465 -12.42 -5.56 -5.68
C PHE A 465 -11.32 -4.55 -6.08
N THR A 466 -11.44 -3.31 -5.59
CA THR A 466 -10.42 -2.27 -5.79
C THR A 466 -9.06 -2.73 -5.24
N ASP A 467 -9.03 -3.25 -4.02
CA ASP A 467 -7.81 -3.76 -3.38
C ASP A 467 -7.20 -4.95 -4.16
N MET A 468 -8.05 -5.85 -4.67
CA MET A 468 -7.59 -6.99 -5.48
C MET A 468 -6.92 -6.52 -6.78
N ILE A 469 -7.52 -5.58 -7.48
CA ILE A 469 -6.95 -5.08 -8.76
C ILE A 469 -5.67 -4.30 -8.49
N ILE A 470 -5.67 -3.33 -7.56
CA ILE A 470 -4.52 -2.45 -7.32
C ILE A 470 -3.32 -3.19 -6.72
N ALA A 471 -3.53 -4.32 -6.06
CA ALA A 471 -2.44 -5.19 -5.59
C ALA A 471 -1.50 -5.60 -6.74
N GLY A 472 -2.02 -5.76 -7.96
CA GLY A 472 -1.25 -6.16 -9.14
C GLY A 472 -0.61 -5.00 -9.93
N PHE A 473 -1.06 -3.76 -9.76
CA PHE A 473 -0.64 -2.62 -10.59
C PHE A 473 0.24 -1.64 -9.81
N ASN A 474 1.14 -0.95 -10.52
CA ASN A 474 2.05 0.02 -9.91
C ASN A 474 1.39 1.39 -9.68
N SER A 475 0.56 1.84 -10.63
CA SER A 475 -0.13 3.13 -10.57
C SER A 475 -1.64 2.97 -10.38
N ALA A 476 -2.25 3.95 -9.73
CA ALA A 476 -3.70 4.03 -9.55
C ALA A 476 -4.44 4.14 -10.89
N GLU A 477 -3.88 4.87 -11.86
CA GLU A 477 -4.45 5.05 -13.19
C GLU A 477 -4.58 3.73 -13.96
N ALA A 478 -3.49 2.95 -14.03
CA ALA A 478 -3.51 1.66 -14.71
C ALA A 478 -4.49 0.67 -14.05
N GLY A 479 -4.48 0.62 -12.71
CA GLY A 479 -5.43 -0.20 -11.95
C GLY A 479 -6.88 0.24 -12.16
N GLY A 480 -7.15 1.54 -12.12
CA GLY A 480 -8.46 2.13 -12.33
C GLY A 480 -9.04 1.85 -13.72
N ASN A 481 -8.22 1.94 -14.77
CA ASN A 481 -8.66 1.63 -16.13
C ASN A 481 -9.08 0.16 -16.28
N VAL A 482 -8.30 -0.78 -15.70
CA VAL A 482 -8.65 -2.21 -15.72
C VAL A 482 -9.90 -2.47 -14.89
N ALA A 483 -10.02 -1.87 -13.70
CA ALA A 483 -11.20 -2.02 -12.87
C ALA A 483 -12.47 -1.49 -13.56
N ASN A 484 -12.39 -0.34 -14.23
CA ASN A 484 -13.50 0.23 -14.98
C ASN A 484 -13.90 -0.63 -16.18
N LEU A 485 -12.93 -1.20 -16.90
CA LEU A 485 -13.22 -2.13 -18.01
C LEU A 485 -13.99 -3.36 -17.51
N LEU A 486 -13.52 -3.99 -16.44
CA LEU A 486 -14.18 -5.16 -15.85
C LEU A 486 -15.57 -4.80 -15.29
N PHE A 487 -15.69 -3.63 -14.67
CA PHE A 487 -16.98 -3.12 -14.18
C PHE A 487 -17.97 -2.94 -15.33
N MET A 488 -17.58 -2.28 -16.42
CA MET A 488 -18.45 -2.09 -17.59
C MET A 488 -18.91 -3.42 -18.20
N MET A 489 -18.00 -4.39 -18.28
CA MET A 489 -18.39 -5.74 -18.71
C MET A 489 -19.43 -6.35 -17.76
N CYS A 490 -19.22 -6.28 -16.46
CA CYS A 490 -20.18 -6.79 -15.48
C CYS A 490 -21.53 -6.05 -15.53
N LEU A 491 -21.53 -4.74 -15.78
CA LEU A 491 -22.72 -3.91 -15.84
C LEU A 491 -23.57 -4.23 -17.10
N ILE A 492 -22.93 -4.39 -18.26
CA ILE A 492 -23.61 -4.73 -19.52
C ILE A 492 -24.32 -6.08 -19.39
N PHE A 493 -23.67 -7.06 -18.76
CA PHE A 493 -24.20 -8.42 -18.63
C PHE A 493 -24.97 -8.68 -17.33
N CYS A 494 -25.41 -7.64 -16.60
CA CYS A 494 -26.14 -7.81 -15.32
C CYS A 494 -27.61 -8.25 -15.48
N GLY A 495 -28.14 -8.28 -16.71
CA GLY A 495 -29.53 -8.71 -16.98
C GLY A 495 -30.57 -7.58 -16.98
N ILE A 496 -30.18 -6.32 -16.73
CA ILE A 496 -31.09 -5.16 -16.80
C ILE A 496 -31.08 -4.52 -18.21
N LEU A 497 -29.88 -4.29 -18.78
CA LEU A 497 -29.75 -3.65 -20.09
C LEU A 497 -30.14 -4.60 -21.24
N ALA A 498 -29.80 -5.86 -21.11
CA ALA A 498 -30.14 -6.88 -22.06
C ALA A 498 -30.69 -8.11 -21.34
N ASN A 499 -31.79 -8.67 -21.87
CA ASN A 499 -32.40 -9.86 -21.30
C ASN A 499 -31.47 -11.07 -21.50
N PRO A 500 -31.21 -11.87 -20.45
CA PRO A 500 -30.38 -13.09 -20.54
C PRO A 500 -30.79 -14.05 -21.64
N ASP A 501 -32.10 -14.15 -21.95
CA ASP A 501 -32.64 -15.01 -22.99
C ASP A 501 -32.22 -14.60 -24.40
N THR A 502 -31.82 -13.35 -24.60
CA THR A 502 -31.35 -12.81 -25.88
C THR A 502 -29.85 -12.90 -26.07
N PHE A 503 -29.10 -13.29 -25.05
CA PHE A 503 -27.66 -13.38 -25.15
C PHE A 503 -27.22 -14.54 -26.06
N PRO A 504 -26.25 -14.31 -26.95
CA PRO A 504 -25.59 -15.42 -27.66
C PRO A 504 -25.01 -16.41 -26.63
N ARG A 505 -25.06 -17.72 -26.96
CA ARG A 505 -24.63 -18.80 -26.05
C ARG A 505 -23.21 -18.59 -25.51
N PHE A 506 -22.33 -17.99 -26.30
CA PHE A 506 -20.97 -17.68 -25.91
C PHE A 506 -20.91 -16.68 -24.74
N TRP A 507 -21.82 -15.70 -24.65
CA TRP A 507 -21.79 -14.65 -23.64
C TRP A 507 -22.59 -14.94 -22.37
N ILE A 508 -23.39 -16.01 -22.34
CA ILE A 508 -24.22 -16.33 -21.17
C ILE A 508 -23.38 -16.58 -19.89
N PHE A 509 -22.12 -16.99 -20.04
CA PHE A 509 -21.24 -17.16 -18.89
C PHE A 509 -20.97 -15.83 -18.17
N MET A 510 -20.87 -14.71 -18.90
CA MET A 510 -20.66 -13.38 -18.33
C MET A 510 -21.81 -12.99 -17.40
N TYR A 511 -23.04 -13.27 -17.80
CA TYR A 511 -24.21 -13.07 -16.96
C TYR A 511 -24.12 -13.89 -15.66
N ARG A 512 -23.68 -15.13 -15.75
CA ARG A 512 -23.57 -16.04 -14.59
C ARG A 512 -22.42 -15.69 -13.64
N VAL A 513 -21.34 -15.12 -14.16
CA VAL A 513 -20.14 -14.78 -13.37
C VAL A 513 -20.20 -13.32 -12.85
N SER A 514 -21.06 -12.47 -13.41
CA SER A 514 -21.18 -11.08 -12.97
C SER A 514 -21.75 -10.98 -11.55
N PRO A 515 -21.07 -10.37 -10.58
CA PRO A 515 -21.64 -10.12 -9.25
C PRO A 515 -22.83 -9.16 -9.29
N PHE A 516 -22.88 -8.28 -10.30
CA PHE A 516 -23.98 -7.32 -10.49
C PHE A 516 -25.28 -7.98 -10.90
N THR A 517 -25.25 -9.15 -11.53
CA THR A 517 -26.42 -9.96 -11.82
C THR A 517 -27.17 -10.32 -10.55
N TYR A 518 -26.46 -10.85 -9.57
CA TYR A 518 -27.03 -11.25 -8.28
C TYR A 518 -27.46 -10.07 -7.43
N LEU A 519 -26.65 -9.00 -7.45
CA LEU A 519 -26.95 -7.78 -6.71
C LEU A 519 -28.19 -7.07 -7.27
N ALA A 520 -28.27 -6.90 -8.59
CA ALA A 520 -29.41 -6.30 -9.27
C ALA A 520 -30.70 -7.10 -9.03
N SER A 521 -30.66 -8.42 -9.24
CA SER A 521 -31.79 -9.31 -9.00
C SER A 521 -32.27 -9.24 -7.54
N ALA A 522 -31.36 -9.22 -6.55
CA ALA A 522 -31.72 -9.11 -5.15
C ALA A 522 -32.33 -7.74 -4.84
N MET A 523 -31.71 -6.63 -5.29
CA MET A 523 -32.22 -5.29 -5.03
C MET A 523 -33.57 -5.06 -5.68
N LEU A 524 -33.77 -5.48 -6.93
CA LEU A 524 -35.06 -5.37 -7.63
C LEU A 524 -36.14 -6.20 -6.96
N SER A 525 -35.85 -7.45 -6.63
CA SER A 525 -36.87 -8.30 -5.97
C SER A 525 -37.27 -7.76 -4.59
N VAL A 526 -36.32 -7.21 -3.81
CA VAL A 526 -36.62 -6.57 -2.52
C VAL A 526 -37.40 -5.27 -2.70
N ALA A 527 -37.11 -4.50 -3.76
CA ALA A 527 -37.73 -3.22 -4.03
C ALA A 527 -39.21 -3.35 -4.44
N VAL A 528 -39.52 -4.31 -5.35
CA VAL A 528 -40.84 -4.26 -6.05
C VAL A 528 -41.70 -5.51 -5.91
N ALA A 529 -41.21 -6.64 -5.39
CA ALA A 529 -41.95 -7.90 -5.38
C ALA A 529 -43.23 -7.88 -4.57
N ASN A 530 -44.18 -8.79 -4.90
CA ASN A 530 -45.41 -9.09 -4.16
C ASN A 530 -46.36 -7.90 -4.02
N THR A 531 -46.51 -7.09 -5.07
CA THR A 531 -47.49 -6.01 -5.16
C THR A 531 -48.26 -6.09 -6.49
N ASN A 532 -49.45 -5.50 -6.53
CA ASN A 532 -50.22 -5.42 -7.74
C ASN A 532 -49.75 -4.28 -8.63
N VAL A 533 -49.84 -4.49 -9.94
CA VAL A 533 -49.61 -3.46 -10.95
C VAL A 533 -50.90 -2.76 -11.29
N VAL A 534 -50.90 -1.42 -11.30
CA VAL A 534 -52.02 -0.61 -11.73
C VAL A 534 -51.61 0.18 -12.96
N CYS A 535 -52.04 -0.29 -14.15
CA CYS A 535 -51.70 0.38 -15.41
C CYS A 535 -52.27 1.81 -15.43
N ALA A 536 -51.45 2.78 -15.87
CA ALA A 536 -51.90 4.11 -16.19
C ALA A 536 -52.78 4.10 -17.48
N ALA A 537 -53.59 5.14 -17.67
CA ALA A 537 -54.48 5.19 -18.82
C ALA A 537 -53.78 5.05 -20.18
N ASN A 538 -52.59 5.56 -20.31
CA ASN A 538 -51.74 5.47 -21.51
C ASN A 538 -51.03 4.12 -21.68
N GLU A 539 -51.09 3.24 -20.69
CA GLU A 539 -50.49 1.89 -20.71
C GLU A 539 -51.51 0.81 -21.03
N LEU A 540 -52.79 1.17 -21.09
CA LEU A 540 -53.86 0.25 -21.39
C LEU A 540 -53.99 0.02 -22.90
N LEU A 541 -54.09 -1.25 -23.29
CA LEU A 541 -54.42 -1.63 -24.65
C LEU A 541 -55.93 -1.49 -24.86
N HIS A 542 -56.33 -0.69 -25.85
CA HIS A 542 -57.70 -0.47 -26.23
C HIS A 542 -58.04 -1.23 -27.50
N PHE A 543 -59.11 -2.04 -27.46
CA PHE A 543 -59.60 -2.81 -28.61
C PHE A 543 -61.10 -3.07 -28.44
N ALA A 544 -61.81 -3.38 -29.52
CA ALA A 544 -63.22 -3.76 -29.49
C ALA A 544 -63.36 -5.28 -29.34
N PRO A 545 -64.32 -5.77 -28.50
CA PRO A 545 -64.61 -7.21 -28.44
C PRO A 545 -65.41 -7.64 -29.68
N LEU A 546 -65.60 -8.96 -29.88
CA LEU A 546 -66.47 -9.48 -30.93
C LEU A 546 -67.95 -9.07 -30.66
N ALA A 547 -68.67 -8.81 -31.74
CA ALA A 547 -70.06 -8.41 -31.64
C ALA A 547 -70.90 -9.39 -30.80
N GLY A 548 -71.54 -8.88 -29.76
CA GLY A 548 -72.41 -9.66 -28.84
C GLY A 548 -71.67 -10.31 -27.65
N GLN A 549 -70.37 -10.03 -27.47
CA GLN A 549 -69.61 -10.48 -26.30
C GLN A 549 -69.18 -9.32 -25.43
N THR A 550 -69.02 -9.57 -24.13
CA THR A 550 -68.37 -8.65 -23.21
C THR A 550 -66.87 -8.78 -23.32
N CYS A 551 -66.14 -7.73 -22.90
CA CYS A 551 -64.69 -7.75 -22.83
C CYS A 551 -64.16 -8.93 -21.98
N GLY A 552 -64.83 -9.26 -20.89
CA GLY A 552 -64.51 -10.37 -20.01
C GLY A 552 -64.60 -11.73 -20.71
N GLU A 553 -65.72 -11.97 -21.45
CA GLU A 553 -65.89 -13.20 -22.20
C GLU A 553 -64.85 -13.33 -23.31
N TYR A 554 -64.65 -12.28 -24.09
CA TYR A 554 -63.69 -12.24 -25.18
C TYR A 554 -62.25 -12.53 -24.74
N MET A 555 -61.78 -11.94 -23.60
CA MET A 555 -60.41 -12.04 -23.12
C MET A 555 -60.19 -13.20 -22.14
N THR A 556 -61.20 -13.94 -21.72
CA THR A 556 -61.09 -15.02 -20.72
C THR A 556 -59.99 -16.02 -21.03
N GLN A 557 -59.88 -16.47 -22.27
CA GLN A 557 -58.85 -17.44 -22.68
C GLN A 557 -57.45 -16.83 -22.70
N HIS A 558 -57.33 -15.58 -23.15
CA HIS A 558 -56.06 -14.86 -23.22
C HIS A 558 -55.51 -14.57 -21.80
N ILE A 559 -56.36 -14.10 -20.91
CA ILE A 559 -55.97 -13.80 -19.51
C ILE A 559 -55.52 -15.07 -18.78
N LYS A 560 -56.14 -16.23 -19.05
CA LYS A 560 -55.73 -17.52 -18.47
C LYS A 560 -54.35 -17.98 -18.94
N THR A 561 -54.00 -17.68 -20.18
CA THR A 561 -52.73 -18.17 -20.79
C THR A 561 -51.60 -17.17 -20.73
N ALA A 562 -51.88 -15.89 -20.95
CA ALA A 562 -50.87 -14.83 -21.03
C ALA A 562 -50.81 -13.92 -19.80
N GLY A 563 -51.78 -14.01 -18.89
CA GLY A 563 -51.91 -13.12 -17.73
C GLY A 563 -52.52 -11.77 -18.07
N GLY A 564 -52.33 -10.78 -17.19
CA GLY A 564 -52.94 -9.45 -17.31
C GLY A 564 -54.31 -9.37 -16.71
N TYR A 565 -54.94 -8.21 -16.78
CA TYR A 565 -56.31 -7.99 -16.31
C TYR A 565 -57.04 -6.92 -17.13
N LEU A 566 -58.38 -7.00 -17.11
CA LEU A 566 -59.26 -5.99 -17.70
C LEU A 566 -59.73 -4.98 -16.66
N VAL A 567 -59.68 -3.69 -16.99
CA VAL A 567 -60.21 -2.60 -16.17
C VAL A 567 -61.72 -2.54 -16.23
N ASN A 568 -62.29 -2.89 -17.42
CA ASN A 568 -63.75 -2.81 -17.70
C ASN A 568 -64.30 -4.13 -18.29
N PRO A 569 -64.36 -5.24 -17.52
CA PRO A 569 -64.73 -6.56 -18.00
C PRO A 569 -66.15 -6.65 -18.58
N ASN A 570 -67.03 -5.78 -18.13
CA ASN A 570 -68.45 -5.79 -18.56
C ASN A 570 -68.77 -4.89 -19.78
N ALA A 571 -67.78 -4.17 -20.30
CA ALA A 571 -67.91 -3.32 -21.47
C ALA A 571 -68.07 -4.15 -22.74
N THR A 572 -68.94 -3.62 -23.68
CA THR A 572 -69.19 -4.23 -24.98
C THR A 572 -68.65 -3.41 -26.15
N ASP A 573 -68.18 -2.19 -25.88
CA ASP A 573 -67.68 -1.25 -26.92
C ASP A 573 -66.18 -1.26 -27.07
N THR A 574 -65.49 -0.93 -25.96
CA THR A 574 -64.03 -0.84 -25.94
C THR A 574 -63.48 -1.50 -24.69
N CYS A 575 -62.63 -2.47 -24.88
CA CYS A 575 -61.93 -3.16 -23.80
C CYS A 575 -60.66 -2.37 -23.44
N SER A 576 -60.39 -2.24 -22.14
CA SER A 576 -59.16 -1.65 -21.59
C SER A 576 -58.37 -2.74 -20.86
N PHE A 577 -57.29 -3.23 -21.46
CA PHE A 577 -56.52 -4.36 -20.97
C PHE A 577 -55.12 -3.93 -20.48
N CYS A 578 -54.77 -4.36 -19.29
CA CYS A 578 -53.44 -4.22 -18.75
C CYS A 578 -52.65 -5.56 -18.91
N THR A 579 -51.48 -5.51 -19.49
CA THR A 579 -50.69 -6.71 -19.83
C THR A 579 -50.02 -7.39 -18.63
N VAL A 580 -49.85 -6.67 -17.51
CA VAL A 580 -49.19 -7.16 -16.30
C VAL A 580 -50.12 -7.03 -15.11
N ASN A 581 -50.35 -8.11 -14.37
CA ASN A 581 -51.20 -8.15 -13.21
C ASN A 581 -50.48 -7.85 -11.90
N ASP A 582 -49.31 -8.41 -11.75
CA ASP A 582 -48.52 -8.31 -10.54
C ASP A 582 -47.02 -8.04 -10.85
N THR A 583 -46.31 -7.52 -9.84
CA THR A 583 -44.89 -7.18 -9.96
C THR A 583 -44.00 -8.42 -10.08
N ASN A 584 -44.43 -9.61 -9.65
CA ASN A 584 -43.64 -10.83 -9.79
C ASN A 584 -43.57 -11.28 -11.25
N THR A 585 -44.65 -11.07 -12.01
CA THR A 585 -44.69 -11.30 -13.48
C THR A 585 -43.70 -10.37 -14.20
N PHE A 586 -43.63 -9.10 -13.79
CA PHE A 586 -42.63 -8.16 -14.31
C PHE A 586 -41.21 -8.60 -13.97
N LEU A 587 -40.95 -8.99 -12.71
CA LEU A 587 -39.66 -9.47 -12.24
C LEU A 587 -39.21 -10.77 -12.92
N ALA A 588 -40.13 -11.68 -13.24
CA ALA A 588 -39.83 -12.90 -13.97
C ALA A 588 -39.20 -12.61 -15.36
N GLY A 589 -39.67 -11.53 -16.02
CA GLY A 589 -39.08 -11.06 -17.28
C GLY A 589 -37.60 -10.61 -17.18
N THR A 590 -37.13 -10.28 -15.98
CA THR A 590 -35.72 -9.94 -15.68
C THR A 590 -35.02 -11.03 -14.91
N HIS A 591 -35.57 -12.24 -14.81
CA HIS A 591 -35.07 -13.36 -14.01
C HIS A 591 -34.77 -13.01 -12.55
N SER A 592 -35.58 -12.11 -11.95
CA SER A 592 -35.39 -11.65 -10.57
C SER A 592 -36.50 -12.24 -9.69
N TYR A 593 -36.15 -13.17 -8.79
CA TYR A 593 -37.11 -13.87 -7.94
C TYR A 593 -36.92 -13.51 -6.46
N TYR A 594 -38.05 -13.15 -5.79
CA TYR A 594 -38.03 -12.78 -4.38
C TYR A 594 -37.52 -13.90 -3.46
N SER A 595 -37.78 -15.16 -3.81
CA SER A 595 -37.28 -16.34 -3.08
C SER A 595 -35.75 -16.44 -3.03
N GLU A 596 -35.06 -15.83 -3.99
CA GLU A 596 -33.61 -15.92 -4.14
C GLU A 596 -32.84 -14.77 -3.46
N ARG A 597 -33.51 -13.81 -2.87
CA ARG A 597 -32.94 -12.57 -2.31
C ARG A 597 -31.78 -12.80 -1.32
N TRP A 598 -31.93 -13.76 -0.40
CA TRP A 598 -30.90 -14.11 0.57
C TRP A 598 -29.75 -14.90 -0.05
N ARG A 599 -30.04 -15.82 -0.98
CA ARG A 599 -29.03 -16.52 -1.76
C ARG A 599 -28.14 -15.53 -2.51
N ASN A 600 -28.74 -14.57 -3.18
CA ASN A 600 -28.03 -13.58 -3.99
C ASN A 600 -27.17 -12.65 -3.12
N LEU A 601 -27.63 -12.23 -1.94
CA LEU A 601 -26.82 -11.53 -0.95
C LEU A 601 -25.59 -12.38 -0.54
N GLY A 602 -25.80 -13.67 -0.22
CA GLY A 602 -24.72 -14.60 0.13
C GLY A 602 -23.68 -14.76 -0.99
N ILE A 603 -24.12 -14.79 -2.24
CA ILE A 603 -23.22 -14.84 -3.42
C ILE A 603 -22.37 -13.56 -3.51
N VAL A 604 -22.95 -12.38 -3.36
CA VAL A 604 -22.21 -11.10 -3.40
C VAL A 604 -21.17 -11.03 -2.27
N LEU A 605 -21.52 -11.47 -1.07
CA LEU A 605 -20.56 -11.56 0.05
C LEU A 605 -19.46 -12.58 -0.22
N SER A 606 -19.77 -13.70 -0.88
CA SER A 606 -18.75 -14.68 -1.31
C SER A 606 -17.77 -14.09 -2.31
N TYR A 607 -18.22 -13.23 -3.23
CA TYR A 607 -17.33 -12.47 -4.12
C TYR A 607 -16.43 -11.52 -3.33
N SER A 608 -16.91 -10.86 -2.28
CA SER A 608 -16.08 -10.01 -1.43
C SER A 608 -14.97 -10.82 -0.73
N ILE A 609 -15.29 -12.01 -0.22
CA ILE A 609 -14.30 -12.93 0.37
C ILE A 609 -13.29 -13.40 -0.69
N PHE A 610 -13.76 -13.74 -1.88
CA PHE A 610 -12.89 -14.10 -3.02
C PHE A 610 -11.95 -12.97 -3.38
N ASN A 611 -12.42 -11.72 -3.43
CA ASN A 611 -11.61 -10.55 -3.71
C ASN A 611 -10.52 -10.35 -2.64
N ILE A 612 -10.85 -10.54 -1.35
CA ILE A 612 -9.86 -10.47 -0.26
C ILE A 612 -8.76 -11.53 -0.44
N ALA A 613 -9.16 -12.77 -0.70
CA ALA A 613 -8.21 -13.85 -0.96
C ALA A 613 -7.37 -13.58 -2.22
N GLY A 614 -8.00 -13.06 -3.28
CA GLY A 614 -7.35 -12.65 -4.52
C GLY A 614 -6.35 -11.51 -4.31
N ALA A 615 -6.71 -10.49 -3.53
CA ALA A 615 -5.83 -9.37 -3.19
C ALA A 615 -4.56 -9.85 -2.47
N LEU A 616 -4.72 -10.71 -1.45
CA LEU A 616 -3.60 -11.32 -0.73
C LEU A 616 -2.74 -12.18 -1.65
N PHE A 617 -3.36 -12.99 -2.50
CA PHE A 617 -2.65 -13.88 -3.43
C PHE A 617 -1.87 -13.09 -4.49
N ILE A 618 -2.49 -12.10 -5.13
CA ILE A 618 -1.86 -11.26 -6.16
C ILE A 618 -0.71 -10.46 -5.56
N TYR A 619 -0.90 -9.86 -4.36
CA TYR A 619 0.14 -9.13 -3.67
C TYR A 619 1.33 -10.04 -3.35
N TRP A 620 1.08 -11.25 -2.82
CA TRP A 620 2.11 -12.24 -2.56
C TRP A 620 2.84 -12.67 -3.84
N LEU A 621 2.10 -12.90 -4.93
CA LEU A 621 2.68 -13.38 -6.18
C LEU A 621 3.62 -12.35 -6.83
N ILE A 622 3.20 -11.09 -6.85
CA ILE A 622 3.86 -10.03 -7.65
C ILE A 622 4.86 -9.25 -6.79
N ARG A 623 4.54 -8.98 -5.52
CA ARG A 623 5.26 -7.99 -4.73
C ARG A 623 6.09 -8.54 -3.58
N VAL A 624 5.82 -9.76 -3.12
CA VAL A 624 6.63 -10.35 -2.06
C VAL A 624 7.89 -10.97 -2.67
N PRO A 625 9.12 -10.54 -2.28
CA PRO A 625 10.35 -11.13 -2.76
C PRO A 625 10.38 -12.62 -2.41
N LYS A 626 10.53 -13.44 -3.43
CA LYS A 626 10.71 -14.88 -3.23
C LYS A 626 12.18 -15.13 -2.92
N LYS A 627 12.50 -15.74 -1.77
CA LYS A 627 13.85 -16.26 -1.53
C LYS A 627 14.16 -17.19 -2.69
N LYS A 628 15.18 -16.87 -3.48
CA LYS A 628 15.73 -17.85 -4.45
C LYS A 628 16.19 -19.04 -3.62
N LEU A 629 15.49 -20.17 -3.73
CA LEU A 629 16.00 -21.46 -3.24
C LEU A 629 17.42 -21.61 -3.79
N GLY A 630 18.38 -21.67 -2.88
CA GLY A 630 19.80 -21.61 -3.17
C GLY A 630 20.17 -22.50 -4.34
N GLY A 631 20.87 -21.91 -5.31
CA GLY A 631 21.57 -22.69 -6.31
C GLY A 631 22.43 -23.72 -5.58
N LYS A 632 22.24 -25.00 -5.91
CA LYS A 632 23.09 -26.08 -5.46
C LYS A 632 24.52 -25.63 -5.57
N LYS A 633 25.26 -25.64 -4.47
CA LYS A 633 26.73 -25.60 -4.49
C LYS A 633 27.16 -26.67 -5.51
N LYS A 634 27.63 -26.28 -6.68
CA LYS A 634 28.51 -27.14 -7.43
C LYS A 634 29.75 -27.33 -6.54
N LYS A 635 29.88 -28.52 -6.03
CA LYS A 635 31.20 -29.02 -5.61
C LYS A 635 32.05 -29.08 -6.87
N ASP A 636 33.01 -28.26 -6.96
CA ASP A 636 34.27 -28.48 -7.68
C ASP A 636 35.39 -28.24 -6.70
#